data_13e4121aae8dced2103d9354d638e184
#
_entry.id   13e4121aae8dced2103d9354d638e184
#
_cell.length_a   1.000
_cell.length_b   1.000
_cell.length_c   1.000
_cell.angle_alpha   90.00
_cell.angle_beta   90.00
_cell.angle_gamma   90.00
#
_symmetry.space_group_name_H-M   'P 1'
#
loop_
_entity.id
_entity.type
_entity.pdbx_description
1 polymer ?
#
loop_
_entity_poly.entity_id
_entity_poly.type
_entity_poly.pdbx_seq_one_letter_code
_entity_poly.pdbx_strand_id
1 'polypeptide(L)'
;ALGIQTHVGHSAENVKGADAVVTSTAVKADNPEVLVARSRHIPVVPRAVMLAELMRMKQGVAIAGTHGKTTTTSLVASVLAEAGLDPTFVIGGRLNSAGTNAKLGTGDYIVVEADESDASFLNLLPVMAVVTNIDADHMETYGHDFEKLKSAFVEFLHRMPFYGTAILCTDDAGVRSIVE
;
A
#
# COMPACT_ATOMS: atom_id res chain seq x y z
N ALA A 1 -9.52 -22.46 4.45
CA ALA A 1 -9.27 -22.07 3.05
C ALA A 1 -10.38 -21.12 2.63
N LEU A 2 -10.01 -19.96 2.04
CA LEU A 2 -10.96 -18.92 1.61
C LEU A 2 -11.69 -19.26 0.30
N GLY A 3 -11.57 -20.50 -0.23
CA GLY A 3 -12.17 -20.91 -1.50
C GLY A 3 -11.50 -20.30 -2.74
N ILE A 4 -10.35 -19.65 -2.59
CA ILE A 4 -9.60 -19.03 -3.69
C ILE A 4 -8.94 -20.13 -4.51
N GLN A 5 -9.18 -20.13 -5.82
CA GLN A 5 -8.48 -21.02 -6.74
C GLN A 5 -7.04 -20.55 -6.92
N THR A 6 -6.10 -21.48 -6.81
CA THR A 6 -4.67 -21.21 -7.00
C THR A 6 -4.12 -22.05 -8.15
N HIS A 7 -3.29 -21.44 -8.97
CA HIS A 7 -2.63 -22.09 -10.10
C HIS A 7 -1.12 -21.95 -9.98
N VAL A 8 -0.38 -22.97 -10.39
CA VAL A 8 1.09 -22.93 -10.48
C VAL A 8 1.46 -22.66 -11.94
N GLY A 9 2.29 -21.65 -12.15
CA GLY A 9 2.63 -21.16 -13.50
C GLY A 9 1.61 -20.18 -14.05
N HIS A 10 1.84 -19.75 -15.28
CA HIS A 10 1.03 -18.75 -15.98
C HIS A 10 0.36 -19.36 -17.22
N SER A 11 -0.95 -19.22 -17.34
CA SER A 11 -1.72 -19.74 -18.46
C SER A 11 -2.87 -18.79 -18.81
N ALA A 12 -3.16 -18.66 -20.10
CA ALA A 12 -4.30 -17.92 -20.60
C ALA A 12 -5.64 -18.36 -20.01
N GLU A 13 -5.75 -19.62 -19.62
CA GLU A 13 -6.97 -20.18 -19.02
C GLU A 13 -7.24 -19.67 -17.60
N ASN A 14 -6.20 -19.26 -16.87
CA ASN A 14 -6.33 -18.74 -15.50
C ASN A 14 -7.14 -17.44 -15.42
N VAL A 15 -7.27 -16.73 -16.54
CA VAL A 15 -8.00 -15.44 -16.64
C VAL A 15 -9.48 -15.65 -17.00
N LYS A 16 -9.92 -16.89 -17.19
CA LYS A 16 -11.32 -17.16 -17.58
C LYS A 16 -12.27 -16.77 -16.45
N GLY A 17 -13.20 -15.85 -16.77
CA GLY A 17 -14.20 -15.37 -15.82
C GLY A 17 -13.69 -14.27 -14.87
N ALA A 18 -12.47 -13.74 -15.07
CA ALA A 18 -11.98 -12.61 -14.32
C ALA A 18 -12.57 -11.28 -14.84
N ASP A 19 -12.99 -10.41 -13.93
CA ASP A 19 -13.41 -9.04 -14.22
C ASP A 19 -12.24 -8.07 -14.27
N ALA A 20 -11.13 -8.40 -13.59
CA ALA A 20 -9.87 -7.66 -13.62
C ALA A 20 -8.70 -8.62 -13.35
N VAL A 21 -7.53 -8.28 -13.88
CA VAL A 21 -6.26 -8.98 -13.59
C VAL A 21 -5.35 -8.04 -12.82
N VAL A 22 -4.97 -8.43 -11.62
CA VAL A 22 -4.07 -7.64 -10.75
C VAL A 22 -2.65 -8.18 -10.88
N THR A 23 -1.71 -7.30 -11.19
CA THR A 23 -0.29 -7.69 -11.38
C THR A 23 0.64 -6.99 -10.40
N SER A 24 1.70 -7.69 -9.99
CA SER A 24 2.85 -7.06 -9.35
C SER A 24 3.83 -6.51 -10.40
N THR A 25 4.78 -5.68 -9.97
CA THR A 25 5.85 -5.13 -10.81
C THR A 25 6.77 -6.21 -11.40
N ALA A 26 6.80 -7.40 -10.80
CA ALA A 26 7.59 -8.54 -11.30
C ALA A 26 6.97 -9.21 -12.54
N VAL A 27 5.68 -8.97 -12.82
CA VAL A 27 4.97 -9.57 -13.95
C VAL A 27 5.26 -8.77 -15.22
N LYS A 28 5.84 -9.44 -16.22
CA LYS A 28 6.21 -8.81 -17.49
C LYS A 28 5.00 -8.65 -18.42
N ALA A 29 5.11 -7.72 -19.36
CA ALA A 29 4.04 -7.42 -20.32
C ALA A 29 3.72 -8.55 -21.31
N ASP A 30 4.64 -9.49 -21.51
CA ASP A 30 4.51 -10.68 -22.36
C ASP A 30 3.94 -11.91 -21.62
N ASN A 31 3.58 -11.74 -20.35
CA ASN A 31 2.91 -12.80 -19.58
C ASN A 31 1.60 -13.23 -20.27
N PRO A 32 1.36 -14.54 -20.46
CA PRO A 32 0.18 -15.03 -21.20
C PRO A 32 -1.16 -14.61 -20.60
N GLU A 33 -1.24 -14.45 -19.27
CA GLU A 33 -2.44 -13.95 -18.58
C GLU A 33 -2.67 -12.47 -18.89
N VAL A 34 -1.60 -11.65 -18.92
CA VAL A 34 -1.68 -10.23 -19.29
C VAL A 34 -2.07 -10.04 -20.75
N LEU A 35 -1.48 -10.84 -21.66
CA LEU A 35 -1.80 -10.78 -23.09
C LEU A 35 -3.26 -11.12 -23.35
N VAL A 36 -3.76 -12.19 -22.73
CA VAL A 36 -5.18 -12.60 -22.89
C VAL A 36 -6.13 -11.59 -22.24
N ALA A 37 -5.80 -11.07 -21.06
CA ALA A 37 -6.61 -10.03 -20.44
C ALA A 37 -6.78 -8.82 -21.37
N ARG A 38 -5.68 -8.33 -21.93
CA ARG A 38 -5.71 -7.20 -22.88
C ARG A 38 -6.51 -7.53 -24.15
N SER A 39 -6.33 -8.71 -24.74
CA SER A 39 -7.07 -9.13 -25.95
C SER A 39 -8.57 -9.26 -25.72
N ARG A 40 -8.99 -9.54 -24.48
CA ARG A 40 -10.40 -9.64 -24.07
C ARG A 40 -10.94 -8.35 -23.43
N HIS A 41 -10.17 -7.26 -23.45
CA HIS A 41 -10.51 -5.97 -22.81
C HIS A 41 -10.78 -6.09 -21.31
N ILE A 42 -10.16 -7.07 -20.63
CA ILE A 42 -10.19 -7.20 -19.18
C ILE A 42 -9.13 -6.23 -18.62
N PRO A 43 -9.47 -5.34 -17.66
CA PRO A 43 -8.53 -4.43 -17.06
C PRO A 43 -7.35 -5.16 -16.44
N VAL A 44 -6.13 -4.68 -16.72
CA VAL A 44 -4.89 -5.13 -16.06
C VAL A 44 -4.45 -4.01 -15.11
N VAL A 45 -4.54 -4.27 -13.82
CA VAL A 45 -4.41 -3.26 -12.77
C VAL A 45 -3.15 -3.55 -11.93
N PRO A 46 -2.25 -2.59 -11.74
CA PRO A 46 -1.16 -2.71 -10.78
C PRO A 46 -1.66 -2.97 -9.36
N ARG A 47 -0.94 -3.80 -8.60
CA ARG A 47 -1.30 -4.14 -7.22
C ARG A 47 -1.50 -2.91 -6.32
N ALA A 48 -0.64 -1.88 -6.46
CA ALA A 48 -0.76 -0.65 -5.69
C ALA A 48 -2.04 0.13 -6.00
N VAL A 49 -2.45 0.16 -7.28
CA VAL A 49 -3.71 0.80 -7.71
C VAL A 49 -4.91 0.04 -7.16
N MET A 50 -4.89 -1.31 -7.22
CA MET A 50 -5.96 -2.12 -6.62
C MET A 50 -6.05 -1.94 -5.11
N LEU A 51 -4.91 -1.83 -4.42
CA LEU A 51 -4.89 -1.55 -2.98
C LEU A 51 -5.51 -0.19 -2.66
N ALA A 52 -5.24 0.83 -3.48
CA ALA A 52 -5.86 2.15 -3.34
C ALA A 52 -7.39 2.10 -3.51
N GLU A 53 -7.88 1.33 -4.48
CA GLU A 53 -9.33 1.15 -4.67
C GLU A 53 -9.98 0.40 -3.48
N LEU A 54 -9.33 -0.62 -2.93
CA LEU A 54 -9.80 -1.28 -1.71
C LEU A 54 -9.79 -0.32 -0.51
N MET A 55 -8.79 0.56 -0.41
CA MET A 55 -8.71 1.58 0.64
C MET A 55 -9.91 2.55 0.59
N ARG A 56 -10.40 2.91 -0.60
CA ARG A 56 -11.56 3.81 -0.76
C ARG A 56 -12.86 3.28 -0.15
N MET A 57 -12.93 1.96 0.06
CA MET A 57 -14.12 1.33 0.66
C MET A 57 -14.15 1.42 2.19
N LYS A 58 -13.08 1.92 2.83
CA LYS A 58 -12.90 1.98 4.28
C LYS A 58 -12.20 3.27 4.69
N GLN A 59 -12.08 3.49 5.99
CA GLN A 59 -11.25 4.56 6.56
C GLN A 59 -9.78 4.16 6.43
N GLY A 60 -9.09 4.69 5.43
CA GLY A 60 -7.71 4.33 5.12
C GLY A 60 -6.72 4.95 6.09
N VAL A 61 -5.88 4.11 6.71
CA VAL A 61 -4.71 4.51 7.51
C VAL A 61 -3.47 4.04 6.77
N ALA A 62 -2.65 4.95 6.26
CA ALA A 62 -1.42 4.62 5.55
C ALA A 62 -0.19 4.99 6.40
N ILE A 63 0.71 4.04 6.54
CA ILE A 63 1.95 4.21 7.30
C ILE A 63 3.12 4.31 6.32
N ALA A 64 3.66 5.51 6.18
CA ALA A 64 4.79 5.84 5.32
C ALA A 64 6.04 6.17 6.14
N GLY A 65 7.16 6.27 5.45
CA GLY A 65 8.46 6.59 6.01
C GLY A 65 9.54 5.63 5.54
N THR A 66 10.78 6.06 5.51
CA THR A 66 11.89 5.23 5.05
C THR A 66 12.07 4.00 5.93
N HIS A 67 11.96 4.16 7.25
CA HIS A 67 12.16 3.09 8.22
C HIS A 67 10.98 2.95 9.19
N GLY A 68 10.76 1.73 9.70
CA GLY A 68 9.77 1.45 10.73
C GLY A 68 8.33 1.27 10.25
N LYS A 69 8.07 1.31 8.95
CA LYS A 69 6.74 1.11 8.35
C LYS A 69 6.05 -0.17 8.86
N THR A 70 6.67 -1.32 8.64
CA THR A 70 6.13 -2.63 9.04
C THR A 70 5.80 -2.72 10.53
N THR A 71 6.70 -2.23 11.38
CA THR A 71 6.51 -2.22 12.84
C THR A 71 5.33 -1.33 13.22
N THR A 72 5.29 -0.10 12.71
CA THR A 72 4.24 0.86 13.02
C THR A 72 2.88 0.40 12.50
N THR A 73 2.82 -0.12 11.27
CA THR A 73 1.59 -0.69 10.69
C THR A 73 1.07 -1.84 11.54
N SER A 74 1.97 -2.73 12.00
CA SER A 74 1.62 -3.85 12.87
C SER A 74 1.07 -3.38 14.23
N LEU A 75 1.69 -2.35 14.83
CA LEU A 75 1.23 -1.78 16.09
C LEU A 75 -0.15 -1.13 15.95
N VAL A 76 -0.36 -0.32 14.91
CA VAL A 76 -1.65 0.33 14.65
C VAL A 76 -2.74 -0.72 14.41
N ALA A 77 -2.48 -1.73 13.58
CA ALA A 77 -3.43 -2.80 13.33
C ALA A 77 -3.77 -3.58 14.62
N SER A 78 -2.78 -3.85 15.48
CA SER A 78 -2.97 -4.53 16.75
C SER A 78 -3.79 -3.69 17.73
N VAL A 79 -3.50 -2.40 17.87
CA VAL A 79 -4.24 -1.50 18.76
C VAL A 79 -5.71 -1.40 18.33
N LEU A 80 -5.98 -1.25 17.04
CA LEU A 80 -7.35 -1.22 16.52
C LEU A 80 -8.08 -2.54 16.73
N ALA A 81 -7.38 -3.67 16.58
CA ALA A 81 -7.95 -5.00 16.83
C ALA A 81 -8.30 -5.20 18.31
N GLU A 82 -7.39 -4.84 19.23
CA GLU A 82 -7.64 -4.92 20.70
C GLU A 82 -8.75 -3.97 21.15
N ALA A 83 -8.94 -2.86 20.46
CA ALA A 83 -10.06 -1.95 20.67
C ALA A 83 -11.40 -2.48 20.12
N GLY A 84 -11.44 -3.69 19.57
CA GLY A 84 -12.65 -4.32 19.01
C GLY A 84 -13.08 -3.76 17.65
N LEU A 85 -12.22 -3.00 16.97
CA LEU A 85 -12.53 -2.35 15.69
C LEU A 85 -12.30 -3.27 14.48
N ASP A 86 -11.79 -4.48 14.67
CA ASP A 86 -11.52 -5.51 13.63
C ASP A 86 -11.07 -4.95 12.28
N PRO A 87 -9.88 -4.31 12.21
CA PRO A 87 -9.41 -3.66 10.99
C PRO A 87 -9.04 -4.66 9.89
N THR A 88 -9.23 -4.26 8.64
CA THR A 88 -8.50 -4.85 7.52
C THR A 88 -7.06 -4.35 7.58
N PHE A 89 -6.06 -5.20 7.29
CA PHE A 89 -4.67 -4.73 7.19
C PHE A 89 -3.91 -5.43 6.08
N VAL A 90 -2.94 -4.69 5.51
CA VAL A 90 -1.95 -5.18 4.54
C VAL A 90 -0.58 -4.66 4.96
N ILE A 91 0.33 -5.56 5.33
CA ILE A 91 1.63 -5.27 5.90
C ILE A 91 2.71 -5.94 5.05
N GLY A 92 3.85 -5.28 4.81
CA GLY A 92 4.98 -5.86 4.07
C GLY A 92 5.61 -7.07 4.78
N GLY A 93 5.58 -7.08 6.13
CA GLY A 93 6.01 -8.21 6.97
C GLY A 93 4.84 -9.03 7.51
N ARG A 94 5.16 -10.02 8.37
CA ARG A 94 4.16 -10.86 9.03
C ARG A 94 3.78 -10.28 10.38
N LEU A 95 2.48 -10.05 10.61
CA LEU A 95 1.95 -9.68 11.92
C LEU A 95 1.95 -10.90 12.85
N ASN A 96 2.78 -10.89 13.89
CA ASN A 96 2.96 -12.03 14.78
C ASN A 96 1.67 -12.44 15.50
N SER A 97 0.85 -11.48 15.93
CA SER A 97 -0.42 -11.74 16.63
C SER A 97 -1.48 -12.40 15.73
N ALA A 98 -1.47 -12.09 14.42
CA ALA A 98 -2.41 -12.66 13.45
C ALA A 98 -1.80 -13.83 12.66
N GLY A 99 -0.49 -14.04 12.71
CA GLY A 99 0.21 -15.08 11.95
C GLY A 99 0.21 -14.89 10.43
N THR A 100 -0.21 -13.71 9.95
CA THR A 100 -0.36 -13.38 8.52
C THR A 100 0.08 -11.95 8.25
N ASN A 101 0.35 -11.63 6.99
CA ASN A 101 0.67 -10.28 6.52
C ASN A 101 -0.55 -9.51 5.95
N ALA A 102 -1.69 -10.16 5.83
CA ALA A 102 -2.93 -9.52 5.41
C ALA A 102 -4.14 -10.21 6.05
N LYS A 103 -5.12 -9.43 6.45
CA LYS A 103 -6.40 -9.90 6.99
C LYS A 103 -7.52 -9.00 6.49
N LEU A 104 -8.63 -9.60 6.09
CA LEU A 104 -9.88 -8.89 5.87
C LEU A 104 -10.62 -8.81 7.21
N GLY A 105 -10.77 -7.61 7.74
CA GLY A 105 -11.59 -7.32 8.91
C GLY A 105 -12.99 -6.86 8.53
N THR A 106 -13.92 -6.97 9.46
CA THR A 106 -15.32 -6.52 9.31
C THR A 106 -15.52 -5.05 9.66
N GLY A 107 -14.53 -4.43 10.33
CA GLY A 107 -14.60 -3.04 10.77
C GLY A 107 -14.34 -2.04 9.64
N ASP A 108 -14.49 -0.76 9.99
CA ASP A 108 -14.45 0.35 9.03
C ASP A 108 -13.03 0.77 8.62
N TYR A 109 -11.99 0.28 9.31
CA TYR A 109 -10.61 0.69 9.06
C TYR A 109 -9.87 -0.29 8.14
N ILE A 110 -9.00 0.28 7.29
CA ILE A 110 -7.96 -0.45 6.57
C ILE A 110 -6.60 0.19 6.86
N VAL A 111 -5.68 -0.60 7.40
CA VAL A 111 -4.31 -0.18 7.74
C VAL A 111 -3.35 -0.76 6.72
N VAL A 112 -2.60 0.08 6.04
CA VAL A 112 -1.67 -0.35 4.99
C VAL A 112 -0.28 0.23 5.20
N GLU A 113 0.71 -0.53 4.80
CA GLU A 113 2.08 -0.06 4.64
C GLU A 113 2.20 0.69 3.30
N ALA A 114 2.70 1.91 3.33
CA ALA A 114 2.86 2.79 2.18
C ALA A 114 4.33 2.81 1.75
N ASP A 115 4.64 2.15 0.63
CA ASP A 115 6.02 1.96 0.16
C ASP A 115 6.43 3.13 -0.74
N GLU A 116 7.44 3.90 -0.29
CA GLU A 116 8.04 5.00 -1.04
C GLU A 116 9.10 4.53 -2.02
N SER A 117 9.68 3.35 -1.85
CA SER A 117 10.85 2.90 -2.59
C SER A 117 10.63 2.84 -4.12
N ASP A 118 9.41 2.51 -4.54
CA ASP A 118 8.98 2.49 -5.94
C ASP A 118 7.94 3.58 -6.28
N ALA A 119 7.76 4.56 -5.38
CA ALA A 119 6.74 5.60 -5.44
C ALA A 119 5.28 5.08 -5.50
N SER A 120 5.05 3.80 -5.22
CA SER A 120 3.70 3.20 -5.29
C SER A 120 2.75 3.78 -4.24
N PHE A 121 3.28 4.31 -3.11
CA PHE A 121 2.50 4.97 -2.08
C PHE A 121 1.72 6.19 -2.61
N LEU A 122 2.16 6.81 -3.71
CA LEU A 122 1.44 7.90 -4.36
C LEU A 122 0.10 7.46 -4.98
N ASN A 123 -0.18 6.17 -5.11
CA ASN A 123 -1.51 5.69 -5.53
C ASN A 123 -2.51 5.68 -4.38
N LEU A 124 -2.05 5.65 -3.13
CA LEU A 124 -2.91 5.53 -1.95
C LEU A 124 -3.68 6.83 -1.68
N LEU A 125 -4.87 6.69 -1.13
CA LEU A 125 -5.78 7.80 -0.80
C LEU A 125 -6.22 7.67 0.68
N PRO A 126 -5.29 7.86 1.63
CA PRO A 126 -5.59 7.68 3.04
C PRO A 126 -6.42 8.83 3.60
N VAL A 127 -7.24 8.53 4.62
CA VAL A 127 -7.88 9.52 5.50
C VAL A 127 -6.93 9.89 6.64
N MET A 128 -6.11 8.94 7.08
CA MET A 128 -5.04 9.16 8.05
C MET A 128 -3.71 8.71 7.46
N ALA A 129 -2.71 9.57 7.50
CA ALA A 129 -1.35 9.26 7.07
C ALA A 129 -0.36 9.43 8.24
N VAL A 130 0.47 8.42 8.45
CA VAL A 130 1.58 8.49 9.41
C VAL A 130 2.88 8.54 8.63
N VAL A 131 3.77 9.50 8.95
CA VAL A 131 5.13 9.55 8.40
C VAL A 131 6.11 9.41 9.56
N THR A 132 6.83 8.28 9.58
CA THR A 132 7.73 7.93 10.69
C THR A 132 9.08 8.65 10.61
N ASN A 133 9.65 8.73 9.43
CA ASN A 133 10.92 9.40 9.12
C ASN A 133 11.08 9.54 7.59
N ILE A 134 11.99 10.40 7.16
CA ILE A 134 12.40 10.56 5.75
C ILE A 134 13.93 10.56 5.73
N ASP A 135 14.53 9.49 5.20
CA ASP A 135 15.97 9.30 5.10
C ASP A 135 16.40 9.01 3.67
N ALA A 136 17.66 9.28 3.35
CA ALA A 136 18.23 9.08 2.01
C ALA A 136 18.58 7.61 1.77
N ASP A 137 17.56 6.73 1.79
CA ASP A 137 17.66 5.32 1.46
C ASP A 137 16.72 4.98 0.29
N HIS A 138 17.01 3.91 -0.45
CA HIS A 138 16.21 3.48 -1.62
C HIS A 138 15.99 4.59 -2.67
N MET A 139 17.07 5.36 -2.96
CA MET A 139 17.01 6.60 -3.74
C MET A 139 16.94 6.38 -5.27
N GLU A 140 16.97 5.16 -5.76
CA GLU A 140 17.02 4.83 -7.21
C GLU A 140 15.83 5.43 -7.96
N THR A 141 14.63 5.29 -7.40
CA THR A 141 13.38 5.81 -7.98
C THR A 141 13.37 7.35 -8.08
N TYR A 142 14.11 8.00 -7.19
CA TYR A 142 14.20 9.47 -7.11
C TYR A 142 15.46 10.03 -7.79
N GLY A 143 16.23 9.17 -8.50
CA GLY A 143 17.46 9.57 -9.17
C GLY A 143 18.54 10.06 -8.21
N HIS A 144 18.61 9.52 -7.00
CA HIS A 144 19.51 9.90 -5.91
C HIS A 144 19.37 11.37 -5.46
N ASP A 145 18.20 11.97 -5.66
CA ASP A 145 17.87 13.34 -5.28
C ASP A 145 16.92 13.34 -4.06
N PHE A 146 17.44 13.73 -2.90
CA PHE A 146 16.70 13.73 -1.63
C PHE A 146 15.52 14.73 -1.65
N GLU A 147 15.63 15.83 -2.37
CA GLU A 147 14.53 16.80 -2.49
C GLU A 147 13.35 16.21 -3.28
N LYS A 148 13.62 15.34 -4.24
CA LYS A 148 12.55 14.60 -4.95
C LYS A 148 11.84 13.62 -4.04
N LEU A 149 12.57 12.91 -3.18
CA LEU A 149 11.97 12.02 -2.18
C LEU A 149 11.07 12.83 -1.22
N LYS A 150 11.57 13.94 -0.67
CA LYS A 150 10.76 14.83 0.20
C LYS A 150 9.51 15.35 -0.51
N SER A 151 9.66 15.77 -1.78
CA SER A 151 8.53 16.23 -2.60
C SER A 151 7.48 15.14 -2.81
N ALA A 152 7.90 13.88 -2.95
CA ALA A 152 6.98 12.74 -3.05
C ALA A 152 6.19 12.51 -1.73
N PHE A 153 6.82 12.69 -0.57
CA PHE A 153 6.09 12.65 0.71
C PHE A 153 5.08 13.80 0.83
N VAL A 154 5.44 15.00 0.40
CA VAL A 154 4.49 16.13 0.35
C VAL A 154 3.32 15.82 -0.58
N GLU A 155 3.60 15.28 -1.79
CA GLU A 155 2.54 14.85 -2.72
C GLU A 155 1.63 13.77 -2.11
N PHE A 156 2.21 12.79 -1.42
CA PHE A 156 1.45 11.76 -0.72
C PHE A 156 0.49 12.36 0.32
N LEU A 157 0.97 13.31 1.13
CA LEU A 157 0.15 13.98 2.12
C LEU A 157 -0.96 14.84 1.48
N HIS A 158 -0.71 15.44 0.34
CA HIS A 158 -1.71 16.21 -0.42
C HIS A 158 -2.82 15.34 -1.05
N ARG A 159 -2.63 14.02 -1.11
CA ARG A 159 -3.69 13.09 -1.56
C ARG A 159 -4.74 12.80 -0.51
N MET A 160 -4.53 13.21 0.72
CA MET A 160 -5.54 13.12 1.77
C MET A 160 -6.70 14.08 1.49
N PRO A 161 -7.93 13.73 1.90
CA PRO A 161 -9.04 14.65 1.86
C PRO A 161 -8.81 15.82 2.86
N PHE A 162 -9.49 16.93 2.66
CA PHE A 162 -9.34 18.13 3.52
C PHE A 162 -9.66 17.89 5.01
N TYR A 163 -10.41 16.84 5.31
CA TYR A 163 -10.74 16.41 6.68
C TYR A 163 -9.80 15.31 7.19
N GLY A 164 -8.79 14.94 6.41
CA GLY A 164 -7.82 13.94 6.79
C GLY A 164 -6.86 14.42 7.87
N THR A 165 -6.17 13.47 8.50
CA THR A 165 -5.21 13.74 9.57
C THR A 165 -3.83 13.20 9.21
N ALA A 166 -2.83 14.09 9.16
CA ALA A 166 -1.43 13.70 9.06
C ALA A 166 -0.80 13.61 10.46
N ILE A 167 -0.14 12.50 10.75
CA ILE A 167 0.59 12.25 11.99
C ILE A 167 2.08 12.17 11.62
N LEU A 168 2.84 13.20 11.99
CA LEU A 168 4.20 13.41 11.53
C LEU A 168 5.18 13.32 12.70
N CYS A 169 6.22 12.50 12.56
CA CYS A 169 7.28 12.37 13.56
C CYS A 169 8.25 13.56 13.44
N THR A 170 8.00 14.64 14.15
CA THR A 170 8.81 15.86 14.10
C THR A 170 10.16 15.74 14.81
N ASP A 171 10.48 14.61 15.47
CA ASP A 171 11.82 14.31 15.95
C ASP A 171 12.79 13.99 14.80
N ASP A 172 12.25 13.58 13.65
CA ASP A 172 13.03 13.36 12.43
C ASP A 172 13.25 14.66 11.66
N ALA A 173 14.49 14.90 11.23
CA ALA A 173 14.88 16.12 10.52
C ALA A 173 14.28 16.20 9.11
N GLY A 174 14.20 15.06 8.42
CA GLY A 174 13.58 14.97 7.09
C GLY A 174 12.10 15.32 7.14
N VAL A 175 11.38 14.76 8.12
CA VAL A 175 9.96 15.08 8.35
C VAL A 175 9.77 16.56 8.71
N ARG A 176 10.59 17.13 9.62
CA ARG A 176 10.52 18.58 9.94
C ARG A 176 10.65 19.43 8.69
N SER A 177 11.58 19.09 7.80
CA SER A 177 11.85 19.90 6.61
C SER A 177 10.71 19.95 5.57
N ILE A 178 9.68 19.10 5.69
CA ILE A 178 8.51 19.14 4.82
C ILE A 178 7.29 19.79 5.47
N VAL A 179 7.37 20.12 6.77
CA VAL A 179 6.28 20.75 7.55
C VAL A 179 6.41 22.27 7.55
N GLU A 180 7.64 22.78 7.47
CA GLU A 180 7.98 24.22 7.43
C GLU A 180 7.78 24.80 6.03
#